data_972f4e0933ab32c3fb586abe7b7cc3c2
#
_entry.id   972f4e0933ab32c3fb586abe7b7cc3c2
#
_cell.length_a   1.000
_cell.length_b   1.000
_cell.length_c   1.000
_cell.angle_alpha   90.00
_cell.angle_beta   90.00
_cell.angle_gamma   90.00
#
_symmetry.space_group_name_H-M   'P 1'
#
loop_
_entity.id
_entity.type
_entity.pdbx_description
1 polymer ?
#
loop_
_entity_poly.entity_id
_entity_poly.type
_entity_poly.pdbx_seq_one_letter_code
_entity_poly.pdbx_strand_id
1 'polypeptide(L)'
;MDLILLEEKDAADWVYRGEGAANIVLAYAGSAPHLIQVLVSREFLEEIERNIKSHRPDWRIDAAKVDTLNESALLISDHSLFPHGIFKGNACISVEIKPKCGFLPFSKHIARQNAIKRSTTRFKMHQVLKFRQQKIPNLSEYDPLDLFSGSKERIHEALKALCNNPQNNFRVFLNGSLILGGFGGVADNSTTTAEALEDVFKYVIEADDGLRMTSFLELLTETVYKSGVLDRLLDVQKLDNYDVEGAIHAYYNFISQPCSVCRQLGEDKVSPISTFLHALPPNESLEIVKKFLIAATAKDCSLMFCFRRREDGGSDSPYDRVYLESTNQVFDYKVHFIDLDLKPLEKMEYYYELDQKIVSAYTEALQNGPGTENNHTVKLYESIQ
;
A
#
# COMPACT_ATOMS: atom_id res chain seq x y z
N MET A 1 0.99 4.25 33.92
CA MET A 1 0.26 3.47 32.90
C MET A 1 0.60 2.02 33.19
N ASP A 2 -0.38 1.24 33.55
CA ASP A 2 -0.16 -0.19 33.75
C ASP A 2 0.08 -0.82 32.38
N LEU A 3 1.23 -1.46 32.20
CA LEU A 3 1.56 -2.20 31.00
C LEU A 3 0.61 -3.39 30.89
N ILE A 4 -0.09 -3.50 29.76
CA ILE A 4 -0.96 -4.67 29.49
C ILE A 4 -0.04 -5.80 29.05
N LEU A 5 -0.14 -6.94 29.73
CA LEU A 5 0.52 -8.20 29.35
C LEU A 5 -0.54 -9.14 28.78
N LEU A 6 -0.34 -9.58 27.54
CA LEU A 6 -1.15 -10.63 26.89
C LEU A 6 -0.52 -12.00 27.19
N GLU A 7 -1.34 -12.89 27.75
CA GLU A 7 -0.96 -14.25 28.11
C GLU A 7 -1.66 -15.29 27.21
N GLU A 8 -1.25 -16.55 27.27
CA GLU A 8 -1.81 -17.64 26.46
C GLU A 8 -3.34 -17.67 26.42
N LYS A 9 -3.99 -17.44 27.55
CA LYS A 9 -5.45 -17.43 27.69
C LYS A 9 -6.14 -16.36 26.84
N ASP A 10 -5.43 -15.27 26.53
CA ASP A 10 -5.96 -14.13 25.77
C ASP A 10 -5.90 -14.40 24.26
N ALA A 11 -5.16 -15.41 23.82
CA ALA A 11 -4.93 -15.69 22.39
C ALA A 11 -6.22 -16.08 21.63
N ALA A 12 -7.20 -16.68 22.33
CA ALA A 12 -8.48 -17.07 21.73
C ALA A 12 -9.33 -15.88 21.28
N ASP A 13 -9.11 -14.69 21.85
CA ASP A 13 -9.85 -13.47 21.52
C ASP A 13 -9.30 -12.74 20.28
N TRP A 14 -8.23 -13.24 19.66
CA TRP A 14 -7.57 -12.61 18.54
C TRP A 14 -7.81 -13.36 17.22
N VAL A 15 -8.35 -12.65 16.25
CA VAL A 15 -8.71 -13.21 14.94
C VAL A 15 -7.75 -12.67 13.87
N TYR A 16 -7.23 -13.56 13.02
CA TYR A 16 -6.38 -13.20 11.89
C TYR A 16 -7.12 -12.28 10.92
N ARG A 17 -6.47 -11.17 10.53
CA ARG A 17 -6.97 -10.19 9.55
C ARG A 17 -6.12 -10.11 8.30
N GLY A 18 -4.86 -10.45 8.41
CA GLY A 18 -3.94 -10.42 7.29
C GLY A 18 -2.50 -10.34 7.73
N GLU A 19 -1.60 -10.32 6.78
CA GLU A 19 -0.16 -10.16 7.03
C GLU A 19 0.54 -9.41 5.92
N GLY A 20 1.54 -8.62 6.30
CA GLY A 20 2.50 -7.98 5.40
C GLY A 20 3.78 -8.79 5.26
N ALA A 21 4.85 -8.15 4.77
CA ALA A 21 6.16 -8.78 4.64
C ALA A 21 6.85 -9.02 6.01
N ALA A 22 6.51 -8.21 7.01
CA ALA A 22 7.17 -8.21 8.32
C ALA A 22 6.20 -8.38 9.50
N ASN A 23 4.90 -8.10 9.33
CA ASN A 23 3.94 -8.05 10.42
C ASN A 23 2.72 -8.92 10.14
N ILE A 24 2.18 -9.53 11.19
CA ILE A 24 0.87 -10.18 11.21
C ILE A 24 -0.10 -9.23 11.87
N VAL A 25 -1.28 -9.08 11.27
CA VAL A 25 -2.37 -8.24 11.78
C VAL A 25 -3.46 -9.12 12.35
N LEU A 26 -3.76 -8.91 13.62
CA LEU A 26 -4.82 -9.58 14.34
C LEU A 26 -5.87 -8.54 14.77
N ALA A 27 -7.14 -8.92 14.81
CA ALA A 27 -8.19 -8.13 15.41
C ALA A 27 -8.60 -8.73 16.75
N TYR A 28 -8.74 -7.88 17.74
CA TYR A 28 -9.31 -8.26 19.03
C TYR A 28 -10.83 -8.32 18.94
N ALA A 29 -11.42 -9.42 19.33
CA ALA A 29 -12.87 -9.62 19.31
C ALA A 29 -13.61 -8.91 20.46
N GLY A 30 -12.89 -8.38 21.44
CA GLY A 30 -13.41 -7.60 22.56
C GLY A 30 -13.43 -6.09 22.32
N SER A 31 -13.69 -5.31 23.36
CA SER A 31 -13.72 -3.83 23.32
C SER A 31 -12.41 -3.27 23.87
N ALA A 32 -11.45 -2.95 23.02
CA ALA A 32 -10.22 -2.28 23.43
C ALA A 32 -10.07 -0.88 22.78
N PRO A 33 -9.60 0.12 23.53
CA PRO A 33 -9.36 1.46 23.04
C PRO A 33 -7.88 1.76 22.86
N HIS A 34 -7.53 2.56 21.85
CA HIS A 34 -6.33 3.38 21.68
C HIS A 34 -5.00 2.67 21.36
N LEU A 35 -4.09 3.45 20.75
CA LEU A 35 -2.73 3.04 20.35
C LEU A 35 -1.90 2.79 21.62
N ILE A 36 -1.57 1.53 21.92
CA ILE A 36 -0.82 1.13 23.11
C ILE A 36 0.19 0.06 22.71
N GLN A 37 1.43 0.21 23.14
CA GLN A 37 2.37 -0.89 23.12
C GLN A 37 2.01 -1.84 24.26
N VAL A 38 1.79 -3.12 23.94
CA VAL A 38 1.47 -4.17 24.93
C VAL A 38 2.63 -5.15 25.01
N LEU A 39 2.85 -5.70 26.20
CA LEU A 39 3.75 -6.84 26.36
C LEU A 39 3.00 -8.11 25.94
N VAL A 40 3.73 -9.05 25.36
CA VAL A 40 3.18 -10.35 24.95
C VAL A 40 4.06 -11.45 25.53
N SER A 41 3.42 -12.49 26.10
CA SER A 41 4.16 -13.66 26.55
C SER A 41 4.54 -14.55 25.34
N ARG A 42 5.56 -15.35 25.51
CA ARG A 42 5.96 -16.33 24.51
C ARG A 42 4.83 -17.32 24.23
N GLU A 43 4.16 -17.79 25.27
CA GLU A 43 3.03 -18.73 25.21
C GLU A 43 1.87 -18.13 24.42
N PHE A 44 1.59 -16.83 24.59
CA PHE A 44 0.60 -16.10 23.80
C PHE A 44 0.95 -16.15 22.30
N LEU A 45 2.20 -15.86 21.92
CA LEU A 45 2.63 -15.87 20.53
C LEU A 45 2.64 -17.27 19.91
N GLU A 46 3.01 -18.30 20.68
CA GLU A 46 2.95 -19.70 20.26
C GLU A 46 1.50 -20.16 20.02
N GLU A 47 0.56 -19.73 20.86
CA GLU A 47 -0.87 -20.01 20.68
C GLU A 47 -1.45 -19.27 19.49
N ILE A 48 -1.10 -17.98 19.31
CA ILE A 48 -1.45 -17.21 18.12
C ILE A 48 -0.96 -17.93 16.85
N GLU A 49 0.30 -18.37 16.80
CA GLU A 49 0.83 -19.08 15.63
C GLU A 49 -0.01 -20.33 15.30
N ARG A 50 -0.41 -21.09 16.31
CA ARG A 50 -1.29 -22.27 16.14
C ARG A 50 -2.66 -21.88 15.59
N ASN A 51 -3.29 -20.86 16.17
CA ASN A 51 -4.66 -20.45 15.85
C ASN A 51 -4.78 -19.85 14.45
N ILE A 52 -3.76 -19.10 13.97
CA ILE A 52 -3.80 -18.43 12.67
C ILE A 52 -3.31 -19.31 11.53
N LYS A 53 -2.65 -20.43 11.80
CA LYS A 53 -1.99 -21.26 10.77
C LYS A 53 -2.92 -21.66 9.63
N SER A 54 -4.15 -22.04 9.92
CA SER A 54 -5.17 -22.42 8.94
C SER A 54 -5.72 -21.25 8.11
N HIS A 55 -5.47 -20.01 8.54
CA HIS A 55 -5.95 -18.80 7.87
C HIS A 55 -4.85 -18.12 7.03
N ARG A 56 -3.60 -18.56 7.19
CA ARG A 56 -2.47 -18.00 6.45
C ARG A 56 -2.32 -18.68 5.09
N PRO A 57 -1.94 -17.95 4.03
CA PRO A 57 -1.58 -18.56 2.75
C PRO A 57 -0.41 -19.52 2.90
N ASP A 58 -0.46 -20.70 2.26
CA ASP A 58 0.56 -21.76 2.38
C ASP A 58 1.98 -21.23 2.15
N TRP A 59 2.17 -20.44 1.10
CA TRP A 59 3.48 -19.85 0.78
C TRP A 59 4.03 -18.91 1.86
N ARG A 60 3.15 -18.35 2.72
CA ARG A 60 3.55 -17.53 3.87
C ARG A 60 3.97 -18.39 5.05
N ILE A 61 3.30 -19.50 5.28
CA ILE A 61 3.63 -20.41 6.39
C ILE A 61 5.06 -20.91 6.24
N ASP A 62 5.47 -21.22 4.99
CA ASP A 62 6.82 -21.68 4.70
C ASP A 62 7.87 -20.55 4.73
N ALA A 63 7.48 -19.33 4.34
CA ALA A 63 8.40 -18.21 4.22
C ALA A 63 8.66 -17.45 5.53
N ALA A 64 7.70 -17.43 6.46
CA ALA A 64 7.82 -16.67 7.70
C ALA A 64 7.00 -17.30 8.84
N LYS A 65 7.62 -17.45 9.98
CA LYS A 65 6.98 -17.86 11.24
C LYS A 65 6.71 -16.65 12.11
N VAL A 66 5.81 -16.79 13.08
CA VAL A 66 5.65 -15.80 14.15
C VAL A 66 6.95 -15.76 14.96
N ASP A 67 7.46 -14.56 15.21
CA ASP A 67 8.61 -14.39 16.10
C ASP A 67 8.15 -14.51 17.55
N THR A 68 8.25 -15.72 18.09
CA THR A 68 7.84 -16.04 19.45
C THR A 68 8.82 -15.53 20.52
N LEU A 69 9.94 -14.95 20.11
CA LEU A 69 10.90 -14.30 21.01
C LEU A 69 10.62 -12.80 21.19
N ASN A 70 9.67 -12.25 20.45
CA ASN A 70 9.29 -10.86 20.60
C ASN A 70 8.52 -10.66 21.93
N GLU A 71 8.87 -9.61 22.67
CA GLU A 71 8.29 -9.33 23.98
C GLU A 71 7.17 -8.27 23.91
N SER A 72 6.89 -7.72 22.75
CA SER A 72 5.91 -6.65 22.60
C SER A 72 5.17 -6.70 21.27
N ALA A 73 3.93 -6.19 21.29
CA ALA A 73 3.12 -5.98 20.10
C ALA A 73 2.55 -4.54 20.10
N LEU A 74 2.16 -4.07 18.92
CA LEU A 74 1.48 -2.80 18.78
C LEU A 74 -0.03 -3.01 18.68
N LEU A 75 -0.76 -2.48 19.64
CA LEU A 75 -2.21 -2.46 19.65
C LEU A 75 -2.70 -1.13 19.05
N ILE A 76 -3.47 -1.20 17.99
CA ILE A 76 -4.05 -0.03 17.30
C ILE A 76 -5.55 -0.18 17.16
N SER A 77 -6.25 0.96 17.00
CA SER A 77 -7.68 0.94 16.68
C SER A 77 -7.91 0.26 15.32
N ASP A 78 -8.98 -0.52 15.21
CA ASP A 78 -9.42 -1.03 13.91
C ASP A 78 -9.97 0.11 13.06
N HIS A 79 -9.19 0.53 12.06
CA HIS A 79 -9.56 1.61 11.15
C HIS A 79 -10.56 1.18 10.08
N SER A 80 -10.84 -0.11 9.94
CA SER A 80 -11.88 -0.63 9.02
C SER A 80 -13.29 -0.53 9.59
N LEU A 81 -13.45 -0.16 10.87
CA LEU A 81 -14.74 -0.07 11.55
C LEU A 81 -14.88 1.28 12.27
N PHE A 82 -16.11 1.75 12.43
CA PHE A 82 -16.41 2.80 13.41
C PHE A 82 -16.40 2.22 14.83
N PRO A 83 -15.97 3.00 15.84
CA PRO A 83 -15.96 2.53 17.23
C PRO A 83 -17.31 1.99 17.68
N HIS A 84 -17.30 0.86 18.39
CA HIS A 84 -18.49 0.26 18.96
C HIS A 84 -19.12 1.18 20.02
N GLY A 85 -20.43 1.33 20.00
CA GLY A 85 -21.20 1.98 21.07
C GLY A 85 -21.86 3.31 20.72
N ILE A 86 -21.44 4.00 19.66
CA ILE A 86 -22.09 5.27 19.25
C ILE A 86 -23.32 5.00 18.38
N PHE A 87 -23.35 3.88 17.63
CA PHE A 87 -24.46 3.55 16.74
C PHE A 87 -24.62 2.03 16.62
N LYS A 88 -25.75 1.50 17.07
CA LYS A 88 -26.12 0.10 16.91
C LYS A 88 -26.84 -0.08 15.56
N GLY A 89 -26.28 -0.91 14.67
CA GLY A 89 -27.07 -1.51 13.60
C GLY A 89 -26.72 -1.15 12.15
N ASN A 90 -25.92 -0.09 11.88
CA ASN A 90 -25.65 0.29 10.48
C ASN A 90 -24.41 -0.40 9.92
N ALA A 91 -24.57 -1.01 8.74
CA ALA A 91 -23.47 -1.60 7.99
C ALA A 91 -22.42 -0.55 7.63
N CYS A 92 -21.14 -0.94 7.67
CA CYS A 92 -19.98 -0.11 7.39
C CYS A 92 -19.21 -0.69 6.19
N ILE A 93 -18.96 0.12 5.18
CA ILE A 93 -18.06 -0.20 4.07
C ILE A 93 -16.69 0.41 4.37
N SER A 94 -15.62 -0.35 4.16
CA SER A 94 -14.25 0.18 4.25
C SER A 94 -13.46 -0.18 3.02
N VAL A 95 -12.57 0.71 2.62
CA VAL A 95 -11.74 0.56 1.42
C VAL A 95 -10.29 0.81 1.78
N GLU A 96 -9.44 -0.18 1.53
CA GLU A 96 -7.99 -0.02 1.59
C GLU A 96 -7.46 0.27 0.19
N ILE A 97 -6.70 1.36 0.05
CA ILE A 97 -6.03 1.74 -1.18
C ILE A 97 -4.53 1.85 -0.92
N LYS A 98 -3.68 1.15 -1.70
CA LYS A 98 -2.24 1.41 -1.79
C LYS A 98 -1.95 2.32 -2.99
N PRO A 99 -1.84 3.64 -2.77
CA PRO A 99 -1.80 4.61 -3.89
C PRO A 99 -0.48 4.60 -4.68
N LYS A 100 0.58 4.03 -4.11
CA LYS A 100 1.93 4.01 -4.69
C LYS A 100 2.50 5.43 -4.86
N CYS A 101 3.55 5.61 -5.68
CA CYS A 101 4.20 6.91 -5.85
C CYS A 101 3.40 7.80 -6.81
N GLY A 102 2.93 8.94 -6.31
CA GLY A 102 2.08 9.90 -7.03
C GLY A 102 2.81 10.93 -7.87
N PHE A 103 4.12 10.78 -8.12
CA PHE A 103 4.90 11.72 -8.94
C PHE A 103 6.02 11.02 -9.69
N LEU A 104 6.53 11.68 -10.74
CA LEU A 104 7.72 11.26 -11.47
C LEU A 104 8.97 11.91 -10.85
N PRO A 105 10.06 11.17 -10.63
CA PRO A 105 11.24 11.72 -9.99
C PRO A 105 11.98 12.73 -10.89
N PHE A 106 12.43 13.83 -10.27
CA PHE A 106 13.20 14.89 -10.93
C PHE A 106 14.68 14.91 -10.52
N SER A 107 15.14 13.88 -9.83
CA SER A 107 16.49 13.84 -9.28
C SER A 107 17.56 13.93 -10.36
N LYS A 108 18.56 14.80 -10.14
CA LYS A 108 19.75 14.89 -11.00
C LYS A 108 20.65 13.66 -10.91
N HIS A 109 20.45 12.84 -9.88
CA HIS A 109 21.25 11.63 -9.62
C HIS A 109 20.77 10.41 -10.43
N ILE A 110 19.60 10.51 -11.08
CA ILE A 110 19.12 9.45 -11.97
C ILE A 110 20.07 9.34 -13.17
N ALA A 111 20.69 8.19 -13.33
CA ALA A 111 21.61 7.89 -14.41
C ALA A 111 20.93 8.00 -15.79
N ARG A 112 21.72 8.32 -16.84
CA ARG A 112 21.18 8.52 -18.20
C ARG A 112 20.47 7.26 -18.72
N GLN A 113 20.99 6.07 -18.45
CA GLN A 113 20.37 4.81 -18.84
C GLN A 113 19.02 4.56 -18.14
N ASN A 114 18.77 5.20 -16.99
CA ASN A 114 17.55 5.09 -16.19
C ASN A 114 16.60 6.29 -16.42
N ALA A 115 16.82 7.09 -17.48
CA ALA A 115 16.04 8.31 -17.77
C ALA A 115 14.54 8.04 -17.92
N ILE A 116 14.14 6.81 -18.26
CA ILE A 116 12.75 6.38 -18.38
C ILE A 116 11.96 6.61 -17.09
N LYS A 117 12.60 6.61 -15.93
CA LYS A 117 11.99 6.94 -14.62
C LYS A 117 11.35 8.34 -14.60
N ARG A 118 11.81 9.26 -15.46
CA ARG A 118 11.28 10.63 -15.54
C ARG A 118 10.00 10.75 -16.37
N SER A 119 9.61 9.70 -17.07
CA SER A 119 8.42 9.68 -17.93
C SER A 119 7.44 8.54 -17.63
N THR A 120 7.87 7.56 -16.84
CA THR A 120 7.05 6.38 -16.51
C THR A 120 7.08 6.13 -15.02
N THR A 121 5.90 5.91 -14.42
CA THR A 121 5.79 5.65 -12.98
C THR A 121 6.48 4.34 -12.60
N ARG A 122 7.09 4.33 -11.40
CA ARG A 122 7.68 3.11 -10.84
C ARG A 122 6.65 1.98 -10.77
N PHE A 123 5.37 2.30 -10.54
CA PHE A 123 4.30 1.30 -10.50
C PHE A 123 4.19 0.58 -11.85
N LYS A 124 4.05 1.31 -12.97
CA LYS A 124 3.96 0.72 -14.32
C LYS A 124 5.20 -0.13 -14.65
N MET A 125 6.39 0.38 -14.39
CA MET A 125 7.62 -0.38 -14.62
C MET A 125 7.66 -1.67 -13.78
N HIS A 126 7.24 -1.61 -12.52
CA HIS A 126 7.23 -2.77 -11.62
C HIS A 126 6.17 -3.81 -12.02
N GLN A 127 5.03 -3.40 -12.60
CA GLN A 127 4.05 -4.32 -13.15
C GLN A 127 4.68 -5.23 -14.22
N VAL A 128 5.50 -4.68 -15.11
CA VAL A 128 6.20 -5.43 -16.16
C VAL A 128 7.14 -6.48 -15.55
N LEU A 129 7.94 -6.10 -14.54
CA LEU A 129 8.80 -7.06 -13.84
C LEU A 129 8.00 -8.18 -13.18
N LYS A 130 6.92 -7.85 -12.47
CA LYS A 130 6.05 -8.84 -11.82
C LYS A 130 5.39 -9.79 -12.82
N PHE A 131 4.93 -9.26 -13.96
CA PHE A 131 4.33 -10.04 -15.03
C PHE A 131 5.34 -11.04 -15.61
N ARG A 132 6.56 -10.60 -15.92
CA ARG A 132 7.66 -11.47 -16.39
C ARG A 132 8.02 -12.55 -15.37
N GLN A 133 7.92 -12.24 -14.07
CA GLN A 133 8.15 -13.18 -12.97
C GLN A 133 6.93 -14.07 -12.67
N GLN A 134 5.85 -13.96 -13.46
CA GLN A 134 4.59 -14.71 -13.27
C GLN A 134 3.96 -14.49 -11.89
N LYS A 135 4.24 -13.34 -11.25
CA LYS A 135 3.67 -12.96 -9.95
C LYS A 135 2.29 -12.32 -10.08
N ILE A 136 1.94 -11.85 -11.26
CA ILE A 136 0.63 -11.31 -11.61
C ILE A 136 0.19 -11.85 -12.96
N PRO A 137 -1.10 -12.17 -13.15
CA PRO A 137 -1.62 -12.72 -14.40
C PRO A 137 -1.80 -11.66 -15.49
N ASN A 138 -2.07 -10.41 -15.11
CA ASN A 138 -2.33 -9.31 -16.03
C ASN A 138 -1.70 -8.02 -15.49
N LEU A 139 -1.36 -7.10 -16.40
CA LEU A 139 -0.95 -5.74 -16.04
C LEU A 139 -2.18 -4.95 -15.55
N SER A 140 -1.95 -4.01 -14.66
CA SER A 140 -2.99 -3.10 -14.17
C SER A 140 -3.02 -1.85 -15.03
N GLU A 141 -4.22 -1.38 -15.38
CA GLU A 141 -4.45 -0.10 -16.06
C GLU A 141 -4.30 1.09 -15.10
N TYR A 142 -4.19 0.83 -13.80
CA TYR A 142 -4.04 1.87 -12.80
C TYR A 142 -2.79 2.72 -13.01
N ASP A 143 -2.97 4.04 -12.99
CA ASP A 143 -1.87 5.00 -12.94
C ASP A 143 -1.92 5.82 -11.65
N PRO A 144 -0.88 5.76 -10.79
CA PRO A 144 -0.80 6.62 -9.62
C PRO A 144 -0.93 8.11 -9.95
N LEU A 145 -0.45 8.58 -11.11
CA LEU A 145 -0.55 9.98 -11.50
C LEU A 145 -2.00 10.44 -11.73
N ASP A 146 -2.91 9.54 -12.10
CA ASP A 146 -4.32 9.85 -12.21
C ASP A 146 -4.97 10.01 -10.84
N LEU A 147 -4.64 9.12 -9.90
CA LEU A 147 -5.14 9.21 -8.53
C LEU A 147 -4.69 10.50 -7.84
N PHE A 148 -3.45 10.94 -8.05
CA PHE A 148 -2.88 12.16 -7.46
C PHE A 148 -3.07 13.41 -8.32
N SER A 149 -3.92 13.37 -9.35
CA SER A 149 -4.06 14.46 -10.34
C SER A 149 -4.79 15.70 -9.83
N GLY A 150 -5.57 15.59 -8.73
CA GLY A 150 -6.48 16.63 -8.29
C GLY A 150 -7.73 16.80 -9.18
N SER A 151 -7.94 15.97 -10.22
CA SER A 151 -9.15 15.93 -11.04
C SER A 151 -10.05 14.80 -10.60
N LYS A 152 -11.34 15.08 -10.34
CA LYS A 152 -12.32 14.05 -9.97
C LYS A 152 -12.44 12.96 -11.03
N GLU A 153 -12.45 13.34 -12.30
CA GLU A 153 -12.61 12.42 -13.42
C GLU A 153 -11.41 11.44 -13.48
N ARG A 154 -10.19 11.96 -13.34
CA ARG A 154 -8.99 11.12 -13.35
C ARG A 154 -8.91 10.24 -12.08
N ILE A 155 -9.28 10.78 -10.92
CA ILE A 155 -9.38 10.00 -9.68
C ILE A 155 -10.39 8.86 -9.85
N HIS A 156 -11.56 9.14 -10.44
CA HIS A 156 -12.58 8.13 -10.70
C HIS A 156 -12.05 7.00 -11.58
N GLU A 157 -11.40 7.30 -12.71
CA GLU A 157 -10.84 6.29 -13.60
C GLU A 157 -9.73 5.48 -12.91
N ALA A 158 -8.89 6.12 -12.09
CA ALA A 158 -7.87 5.42 -11.30
C ALA A 158 -8.49 4.43 -10.29
N LEU A 159 -9.55 4.85 -9.58
CA LEU A 159 -10.27 3.99 -8.62
C LEU A 159 -10.99 2.84 -9.31
N LYS A 160 -11.60 3.09 -10.47
CA LYS A 160 -12.22 2.09 -11.32
C LYS A 160 -11.20 1.05 -11.81
N ALA A 161 -10.03 1.48 -12.26
CA ALA A 161 -8.94 0.59 -12.67
C ALA A 161 -8.44 -0.28 -11.50
N LEU A 162 -8.33 0.28 -10.29
CA LEU A 162 -8.00 -0.47 -9.08
C LEU A 162 -9.09 -1.49 -8.72
N CYS A 163 -10.35 -1.13 -8.85
CA CYS A 163 -11.47 -2.03 -8.57
C CYS A 163 -11.52 -3.20 -9.55
N ASN A 164 -11.28 -2.94 -10.83
CA ASN A 164 -11.28 -3.96 -11.90
C ASN A 164 -10.10 -4.93 -11.79
N ASN A 165 -8.95 -4.46 -11.32
CA ASN A 165 -7.74 -5.27 -11.12
C ASN A 165 -7.08 -4.93 -9.78
N PRO A 166 -7.66 -5.40 -8.65
CA PRO A 166 -7.24 -5.01 -7.32
C PRO A 166 -5.79 -5.37 -6.98
N GLN A 167 -5.35 -6.54 -7.39
CA GLN A 167 -4.07 -7.13 -6.96
C GLN A 167 -3.92 -6.98 -5.44
N ASN A 168 -2.80 -6.39 -4.97
CA ASN A 168 -2.59 -6.04 -3.56
C ASN A 168 -2.74 -4.54 -3.29
N ASN A 169 -3.40 -3.79 -4.20
CA ASN A 169 -3.48 -2.34 -4.12
C ASN A 169 -4.88 -1.81 -3.77
N PHE A 170 -5.88 -2.70 -3.78
CA PHE A 170 -7.26 -2.33 -3.49
C PHE A 170 -7.97 -3.46 -2.75
N ARG A 171 -8.65 -3.15 -1.66
CA ARG A 171 -9.48 -4.09 -0.90
C ARG A 171 -10.73 -3.37 -0.42
N VAL A 172 -11.85 -4.11 -0.42
CA VAL A 172 -13.12 -3.62 0.12
C VAL A 172 -13.58 -4.57 1.22
N PHE A 173 -14.07 -4.00 2.30
CA PHE A 173 -14.56 -4.73 3.47
C PHE A 173 -15.99 -4.29 3.78
N LEU A 174 -16.82 -5.24 4.21
CA LEU A 174 -18.12 -4.96 4.82
C LEU A 174 -18.08 -5.42 6.28
N ASN A 175 -18.32 -4.50 7.20
CA ASN A 175 -18.24 -4.75 8.65
C ASN A 175 -16.93 -5.45 9.07
N GLY A 176 -15.81 -5.02 8.47
CA GLY A 176 -14.48 -5.57 8.71
C GLY A 176 -14.19 -6.90 7.99
N SER A 177 -15.15 -7.50 7.29
CA SER A 177 -14.95 -8.71 6.50
C SER A 177 -14.55 -8.38 5.07
N LEU A 178 -13.49 -8.98 4.55
CA LEU A 178 -13.00 -8.77 3.17
C LEU A 178 -14.03 -9.30 2.15
N ILE A 179 -14.42 -8.44 1.20
CA ILE A 179 -15.38 -8.78 0.14
C ILE A 179 -14.81 -8.63 -1.27
N LEU A 180 -13.76 -7.81 -1.45
CA LEU A 180 -13.05 -7.66 -2.72
C LEU A 180 -11.56 -7.46 -2.48
N GLY A 181 -10.74 -8.02 -3.37
CA GLY A 181 -9.28 -7.98 -3.30
C GLY A 181 -8.72 -9.15 -2.50
N GLY A 182 -7.39 -9.35 -2.59
CA GLY A 182 -6.71 -10.46 -1.94
C GLY A 182 -5.53 -10.00 -1.09
N PHE A 183 -4.97 -10.94 -0.32
CA PHE A 183 -3.77 -10.68 0.51
C PHE A 183 -2.46 -10.75 -0.29
N GLY A 184 -2.55 -10.93 -1.61
CA GLY A 184 -1.41 -11.02 -2.53
C GLY A 184 -0.89 -12.45 -2.67
N GLY A 185 -0.94 -12.98 -3.89
CA GLY A 185 -0.47 -14.30 -4.27
C GLY A 185 -1.18 -14.78 -5.53
N VAL A 186 -0.57 -15.70 -6.26
CA VAL A 186 -1.15 -16.27 -7.50
C VAL A 186 -2.43 -17.09 -7.22
N ALA A 187 -2.67 -17.45 -5.97
CA ALA A 187 -3.76 -18.34 -5.55
C ALA A 187 -5.03 -17.62 -5.07
N ASP A 188 -5.05 -16.29 -5.04
CA ASP A 188 -6.23 -15.54 -4.55
C ASP A 188 -7.28 -15.40 -5.68
N ASN A 189 -7.83 -16.55 -6.08
CA ASN A 189 -8.94 -16.65 -7.05
C ASN A 189 -10.30 -16.30 -6.44
N SER A 190 -10.38 -15.54 -5.37
CA SER A 190 -11.65 -14.96 -4.93
C SER A 190 -12.03 -13.80 -5.86
N THR A 191 -12.32 -14.13 -7.12
CA THR A 191 -13.04 -13.24 -8.04
C THR A 191 -14.46 -13.07 -7.51
N THR A 192 -14.62 -12.18 -6.53
CA THR A 192 -15.95 -11.68 -6.22
C THR A 192 -16.46 -11.06 -7.51
N THR A 193 -17.53 -11.62 -8.08
CA THR A 193 -18.11 -11.08 -9.32
C THR A 193 -18.71 -9.71 -9.05
N ALA A 194 -18.84 -8.87 -10.09
CA ALA A 194 -19.50 -7.57 -9.96
C ALA A 194 -20.93 -7.73 -9.39
N GLU A 195 -21.63 -8.81 -9.74
CA GLU A 195 -22.95 -9.14 -9.22
C GLU A 195 -22.94 -9.42 -7.71
N ALA A 196 -21.92 -10.12 -7.20
CA ALA A 196 -21.80 -10.38 -5.78
C ALA A 196 -21.51 -9.09 -4.98
N LEU A 197 -20.78 -8.13 -5.56
CA LEU A 197 -20.55 -6.81 -4.95
C LEU A 197 -21.85 -5.97 -4.96
N GLU A 198 -22.63 -6.00 -6.04
CA GLU A 198 -23.94 -5.35 -6.09
C GLU A 198 -24.85 -5.85 -4.96
N ASP A 199 -24.87 -7.16 -4.73
CA ASP A 199 -25.64 -7.77 -3.64
C ASP A 199 -25.17 -7.34 -2.26
N VAL A 200 -23.87 -7.19 -2.08
CA VAL A 200 -23.30 -6.74 -0.79
C VAL A 200 -23.60 -5.27 -0.54
N PHE A 201 -23.46 -4.42 -1.56
CA PHE A 201 -23.67 -2.98 -1.42
C PHE A 201 -25.13 -2.59 -1.15
N LYS A 202 -26.12 -3.46 -1.44
CA LYS A 202 -27.54 -3.20 -1.12
C LYS A 202 -27.82 -2.90 0.36
N TYR A 203 -26.96 -3.35 1.26
CA TYR A 203 -27.10 -3.08 2.70
C TYR A 203 -26.66 -1.66 3.10
N VAL A 204 -26.00 -0.92 2.22
CA VAL A 204 -25.41 0.38 2.54
C VAL A 204 -25.78 1.45 1.53
N ILE A 205 -25.88 1.11 0.24
CA ILE A 205 -26.14 2.03 -0.88
C ILE A 205 -27.52 1.79 -1.45
N GLU A 206 -28.40 2.79 -1.34
CA GLU A 206 -29.77 2.76 -1.85
C GLU A 206 -29.81 3.21 -3.33
N ALA A 207 -29.21 2.42 -4.20
CA ALA A 207 -29.32 2.57 -5.65
C ALA A 207 -30.11 1.43 -6.26
N ASP A 208 -30.61 1.63 -7.47
CA ASP A 208 -31.24 0.59 -8.26
C ASP A 208 -30.26 -0.56 -8.54
N ASP A 209 -30.79 -1.74 -8.82
CA ASP A 209 -29.97 -2.91 -9.15
C ASP A 209 -29.08 -2.64 -10.37
N GLY A 210 -27.80 -2.98 -10.25
CA GLY A 210 -26.78 -2.72 -11.25
C GLY A 210 -26.13 -1.31 -11.18
N LEU A 211 -26.58 -0.41 -10.31
CA LEU A 211 -26.03 0.94 -10.15
C LEU A 211 -25.26 1.14 -8.84
N ARG A 212 -25.28 0.18 -7.90
CA ARG A 212 -24.64 0.33 -6.58
C ARG A 212 -23.12 0.41 -6.68
N MET A 213 -22.52 -0.34 -7.60
CA MET A 213 -21.08 -0.26 -7.86
C MET A 213 -20.68 1.13 -8.38
N THR A 214 -21.48 1.70 -9.30
CA THR A 214 -21.24 3.07 -9.81
C THR A 214 -21.35 4.09 -8.70
N SER A 215 -22.40 4.00 -7.87
CA SER A 215 -22.61 4.88 -6.72
C SER A 215 -21.52 4.70 -5.66
N PHE A 216 -21.01 3.49 -5.45
CA PHE A 216 -19.88 3.23 -4.58
C PHE A 216 -18.58 3.91 -5.07
N LEU A 217 -18.29 3.81 -6.37
CA LEU A 217 -17.13 4.50 -6.97
C LEU A 217 -17.28 6.03 -6.91
N GLU A 218 -18.50 6.56 -7.09
CA GLU A 218 -18.80 7.97 -6.89
C GLU A 218 -18.51 8.40 -5.44
N LEU A 219 -19.05 7.67 -4.45
CA LEU A 219 -18.83 7.92 -3.02
C LEU A 219 -17.33 7.95 -2.69
N LEU A 220 -16.58 6.98 -3.16
CA LEU A 220 -15.14 6.88 -2.93
C LEU A 220 -14.39 8.04 -3.61
N THR A 221 -14.75 8.36 -4.86
CA THR A 221 -14.15 9.47 -5.63
C THR A 221 -14.34 10.80 -4.94
N GLU A 222 -15.60 11.12 -4.53
CA GLU A 222 -15.90 12.33 -3.79
C GLU A 222 -15.10 12.44 -2.50
N THR A 223 -15.00 11.34 -1.77
CA THR A 223 -14.28 11.32 -0.49
C THR A 223 -12.78 11.48 -0.68
N VAL A 224 -12.17 10.79 -1.63
CA VAL A 224 -10.74 10.92 -1.96
C VAL A 224 -10.44 12.37 -2.35
N TYR A 225 -11.26 12.96 -3.22
CA TYR A 225 -11.11 14.34 -3.68
C TYR A 225 -11.24 15.35 -2.54
N LYS A 226 -12.29 15.24 -1.71
CA LYS A 226 -12.59 16.20 -0.64
C LYS A 226 -11.65 16.12 0.56
N SER A 227 -11.15 14.93 0.88
CA SER A 227 -10.36 14.71 2.10
C SER A 227 -8.99 15.39 2.10
N GLY A 228 -8.44 15.72 0.92
CA GLY A 228 -7.08 16.25 0.77
C GLY A 228 -6.00 15.29 1.29
N VAL A 229 -6.33 14.02 1.55
CA VAL A 229 -5.38 13.04 2.12
C VAL A 229 -4.25 12.73 1.16
N LEU A 230 -4.52 12.76 -0.14
CA LEU A 230 -3.51 12.49 -1.18
C LEU A 230 -2.47 13.62 -1.27
N ASP A 231 -2.86 14.88 -1.07
CA ASP A 231 -1.93 16.01 -1.08
C ASP A 231 -0.93 15.87 0.08
N ARG A 232 -1.44 15.56 1.29
CA ARG A 232 -0.59 15.30 2.46
C ARG A 232 0.35 14.13 2.25
N LEU A 233 -0.14 13.06 1.60
CA LEU A 233 0.70 11.90 1.28
C LEU A 233 1.78 12.25 0.26
N LEU A 234 1.42 13.02 -0.78
CA LEU A 234 2.32 13.46 -1.83
C LEU A 234 3.46 14.32 -1.29
N ASP A 235 3.18 15.21 -0.33
CA ASP A 235 4.20 16.02 0.33
C ASP A 235 5.26 15.16 1.03
N VAL A 236 4.83 14.12 1.73
CA VAL A 236 5.76 13.17 2.38
C VAL A 236 6.52 12.34 1.36
N GLN A 237 5.86 11.88 0.30
CA GLN A 237 6.52 11.14 -0.79
C GLN A 237 7.61 11.98 -1.47
N LYS A 238 7.39 13.30 -1.62
CA LYS A 238 8.35 14.24 -2.22
C LYS A 238 9.54 14.60 -1.34
N LEU A 239 9.64 14.11 -0.11
CA LEU A 239 10.88 14.21 0.68
C LEU A 239 12.06 13.50 -0.01
N ASP A 240 11.77 12.53 -0.89
CA ASP A 240 12.77 11.88 -1.72
C ASP A 240 13.16 12.77 -2.94
N ASN A 241 14.10 13.67 -2.70
CA ASN A 241 14.65 14.56 -3.74
C ASN A 241 15.86 13.97 -4.48
N TYR A 242 16.42 12.87 -3.95
CA TYR A 242 17.65 12.28 -4.46
C TYR A 242 17.43 11.06 -5.32
N ASP A 243 16.22 10.45 -5.25
CA ASP A 243 15.97 9.11 -5.76
C ASP A 243 16.88 8.06 -5.09
N VAL A 244 16.56 6.79 -5.22
CA VAL A 244 17.41 5.73 -4.64
C VAL A 244 18.84 5.78 -5.23
N GLU A 245 18.99 6.22 -6.48
CA GLU A 245 20.28 6.34 -7.16
C GLU A 245 21.18 7.40 -6.54
N GLY A 246 20.63 8.44 -5.94
CA GLY A 246 21.39 9.38 -5.12
C GLY A 246 21.53 8.95 -3.66
N ALA A 247 20.42 8.48 -3.07
CA ALA A 247 20.38 8.10 -1.66
C ALA A 247 21.35 6.95 -1.32
N ILE A 248 21.63 6.03 -2.24
CA ILE A 248 22.59 4.94 -2.03
C ILE A 248 24.03 5.44 -1.82
N HIS A 249 24.43 6.52 -2.49
CA HIS A 249 25.76 7.11 -2.29
C HIS A 249 25.88 7.76 -0.92
N ALA A 250 24.85 8.49 -0.48
CA ALA A 250 24.79 9.06 0.87
C ALA A 250 24.78 7.94 1.94
N TYR A 251 24.10 6.83 1.69
CA TYR A 251 24.10 5.67 2.58
C TYR A 251 25.51 5.12 2.80
N TYR A 252 26.27 4.84 1.73
CA TYR A 252 27.64 4.36 1.85
C TYR A 252 28.58 5.36 2.56
N ASN A 253 28.38 6.65 2.32
CA ASN A 253 29.12 7.68 3.05
C ASN A 253 28.80 7.67 4.55
N PHE A 254 27.52 7.58 4.91
CA PHE A 254 27.08 7.51 6.30
C PHE A 254 27.64 6.29 7.05
N ILE A 255 27.57 5.10 6.45
CA ILE A 255 28.12 3.88 7.08
C ILE A 255 29.64 3.75 6.99
N SER A 256 30.31 4.76 6.39
CA SER A 256 31.76 4.80 6.21
C SER A 256 32.35 3.57 5.51
N GLN A 257 31.63 3.06 4.50
CA GLN A 257 32.05 1.92 3.69
C GLN A 257 32.30 2.33 2.23
N PRO A 258 33.21 1.61 1.54
CA PRO A 258 33.41 1.82 0.10
C PRO A 258 32.13 1.53 -0.70
N CYS A 259 31.71 2.49 -1.53
CA CYS A 259 30.48 2.39 -2.30
C CYS A 259 30.57 1.28 -3.37
N SER A 260 29.73 0.25 -3.24
CA SER A 260 29.68 -0.86 -4.20
C SER A 260 29.22 -0.39 -5.60
N VAL A 261 28.31 0.60 -5.65
CA VAL A 261 27.80 1.18 -6.90
C VAL A 261 28.92 1.86 -7.68
N CYS A 262 29.76 2.69 -7.02
CA CYS A 262 30.90 3.33 -7.65
C CYS A 262 31.93 2.30 -8.13
N ARG A 263 32.21 1.27 -7.36
CA ARG A 263 33.12 0.20 -7.75
C ARG A 263 32.66 -0.57 -8.99
N GLN A 264 31.36 -0.82 -9.10
CA GLN A 264 30.80 -1.53 -10.26
C GLN A 264 30.82 -0.66 -11.54
N LEU A 265 30.67 0.65 -11.42
CA LEU A 265 30.73 1.57 -12.57
C LEU A 265 32.14 1.81 -13.09
N GLY A 266 33.17 1.62 -12.26
CA GLY A 266 34.56 1.99 -12.53
C GLY A 266 34.82 3.49 -12.30
N GLU A 267 36.03 3.84 -11.87
CA GLU A 267 36.39 5.21 -11.46
C GLU A 267 36.12 6.26 -12.55
N ASP A 268 36.35 5.92 -13.82
CA ASP A 268 36.17 6.82 -14.96
C ASP A 268 34.70 7.12 -15.30
N LYS A 269 33.74 6.37 -14.74
CA LYS A 269 32.30 6.52 -15.01
C LYS A 269 31.51 7.06 -13.83
N VAL A 270 32.17 7.30 -12.70
CA VAL A 270 31.50 7.89 -11.52
C VAL A 270 31.20 9.35 -11.83
N SER A 271 29.92 9.70 -11.74
CA SER A 271 29.48 11.08 -11.97
C SER A 271 30.07 12.01 -10.89
N PRO A 272 30.52 13.22 -11.25
CA PRO A 272 30.92 14.25 -10.28
C PRO A 272 29.86 14.52 -9.20
N ILE A 273 28.58 14.32 -9.54
CA ILE A 273 27.44 14.47 -8.64
C ILE A 273 27.43 13.38 -7.57
N SER A 274 27.82 12.15 -7.92
CA SER A 274 27.95 11.04 -6.94
C SER A 274 29.15 11.25 -6.05
N THR A 275 30.26 11.76 -6.57
CA THR A 275 31.47 12.11 -5.81
C THR A 275 31.16 13.13 -4.73
N PHE A 276 30.31 14.13 -5.03
CA PHE A 276 29.87 15.11 -4.02
C PHE A 276 29.15 14.45 -2.84
N LEU A 277 28.28 13.47 -3.09
CA LEU A 277 27.55 12.78 -2.01
C LEU A 277 28.46 11.98 -1.07
N HIS A 278 29.61 11.51 -1.55
CA HIS A 278 30.61 10.84 -0.73
C HIS A 278 31.49 11.79 0.10
N ALA A 279 31.44 13.09 -0.19
CA ALA A 279 32.16 14.12 0.53
C ALA A 279 31.32 14.89 1.57
N LEU A 280 30.04 14.54 1.70
CA LEU A 280 29.14 15.19 2.66
C LEU A 280 29.50 14.84 4.11
N PRO A 281 29.25 15.74 5.06
CA PRO A 281 29.28 15.41 6.48
C PRO A 281 28.34 14.21 6.78
N PRO A 282 28.71 13.28 7.69
CA PRO A 282 27.90 12.09 7.98
C PRO A 282 26.46 12.39 8.41
N ASN A 283 26.23 13.49 9.15
CA ASN A 283 24.89 13.92 9.54
C ASN A 283 24.03 14.36 8.34
N GLU A 284 24.60 15.01 7.33
CA GLU A 284 23.87 15.38 6.11
C GLU A 284 23.54 14.15 5.27
N SER A 285 24.46 13.21 5.17
CA SER A 285 24.23 11.91 4.52
C SER A 285 23.12 11.13 5.21
N LEU A 286 23.12 11.09 6.54
CA LEU A 286 22.05 10.46 7.32
C LEU A 286 20.68 11.11 7.05
N GLU A 287 20.62 12.44 6.96
CA GLU A 287 19.36 13.14 6.67
C GLU A 287 18.83 12.83 5.25
N ILE A 288 19.68 12.67 4.25
CA ILE A 288 19.29 12.25 2.92
C ILE A 288 18.67 10.84 2.97
N VAL A 289 19.36 9.92 3.67
CA VAL A 289 18.89 8.53 3.78
C VAL A 289 17.59 8.45 4.58
N LYS A 290 17.45 9.16 5.70
CA LYS A 290 16.20 9.22 6.47
C LYS A 290 15.04 9.72 5.63
N LYS A 291 15.20 10.82 4.89
CA LYS A 291 14.18 11.38 4.01
C LYS A 291 13.77 10.39 2.92
N PHE A 292 14.75 9.69 2.33
CA PHE A 292 14.46 8.61 1.37
C PHE A 292 13.63 7.49 2.00
N LEU A 293 14.01 6.98 3.19
CA LEU A 293 13.31 5.87 3.86
C LEU A 293 11.89 6.27 4.28
N ILE A 294 11.70 7.49 4.80
CA ILE A 294 10.36 8.03 5.12
C ILE A 294 9.51 8.10 3.85
N ALA A 295 10.06 8.69 2.78
CA ALA A 295 9.35 8.77 1.50
C ALA A 295 9.06 7.38 0.90
N ALA A 296 9.98 6.43 1.03
CA ALA A 296 9.79 5.05 0.57
C ALA A 296 8.66 4.35 1.35
N THR A 297 8.53 4.59 2.66
CA THR A 297 7.40 4.15 3.47
C THR A 297 6.09 4.78 2.96
N ALA A 298 6.07 6.09 2.76
CA ALA A 298 4.90 6.81 2.24
C ALA A 298 4.49 6.39 0.82
N LYS A 299 5.44 5.92 -0.02
CA LYS A 299 5.18 5.35 -1.35
C LYS A 299 4.62 3.92 -1.31
N ASP A 300 4.58 3.29 -0.13
CA ASP A 300 4.14 1.90 0.03
C ASP A 300 3.04 1.73 1.09
N CYS A 301 2.71 2.77 1.84
CA CYS A 301 1.62 2.76 2.81
C CYS A 301 0.25 2.58 2.13
N SER A 302 -0.77 2.28 2.94
CA SER A 302 -2.16 2.22 2.52
C SER A 302 -2.97 3.34 3.17
N LEU A 303 -4.07 3.71 2.51
CA LEU A 303 -5.14 4.54 3.02
C LEU A 303 -6.33 3.65 3.33
N MET A 304 -6.87 3.74 4.54
CA MET A 304 -8.10 3.08 4.94
C MET A 304 -9.22 4.12 5.02
N PHE A 305 -10.15 4.07 4.09
CA PHE A 305 -11.40 4.83 4.11
C PHE A 305 -12.47 3.97 4.76
N CYS A 306 -13.29 4.55 5.62
CA CYS A 306 -14.39 3.86 6.25
C CYS A 306 -15.64 4.73 6.15
N PHE A 307 -16.75 4.15 5.69
CA PHE A 307 -18.01 4.81 5.42
C PHE A 307 -19.13 4.17 6.21
N ARG A 308 -20.02 5.02 6.72
CA ARG A 308 -21.26 4.59 7.34
C ARG A 308 -22.39 5.54 6.90
N ARG A 309 -23.50 4.95 6.46
CA ARG A 309 -24.68 5.75 6.15
C ARG A 309 -25.15 6.50 7.38
N ARG A 310 -25.51 7.75 7.19
CA ARG A 310 -26.12 8.58 8.21
C ARG A 310 -27.64 8.48 8.10
N GLU A 311 -28.31 8.22 9.20
CA GLU A 311 -29.77 8.28 9.26
C GLU A 311 -30.22 9.72 9.46
N ASP A 312 -31.38 10.09 8.87
CA ASP A 312 -31.96 11.41 9.01
C ASP A 312 -32.30 11.71 10.48
N GLY A 313 -31.86 12.89 10.94
CA GLY A 313 -32.11 13.35 12.32
C GLY A 313 -31.01 13.05 13.33
N GLY A 314 -29.93 12.37 12.95
CA GLY A 314 -28.77 12.15 13.83
C GLY A 314 -27.97 13.45 14.04
N SER A 315 -28.07 14.05 15.25
CA SER A 315 -27.24 15.17 15.65
C SER A 315 -25.77 14.75 15.78
N ASP A 316 -24.86 15.70 15.66
CA ASP A 316 -23.44 15.70 16.06
C ASP A 316 -22.62 14.41 15.94
N SER A 317 -22.39 13.95 14.70
CA SER A 317 -21.33 13.00 14.43
C SER A 317 -19.98 13.72 14.44
N PRO A 318 -18.94 13.21 15.12
CA PRO A 318 -17.60 13.80 15.12
C PRO A 318 -16.84 13.54 13.79
N TYR A 319 -17.45 12.85 12.85
CA TYR A 319 -16.84 12.45 11.59
C TYR A 319 -17.17 13.42 10.46
N ASP A 320 -16.27 13.49 9.49
CA ASP A 320 -16.49 14.22 8.23
C ASP A 320 -17.64 13.59 7.44
N ARG A 321 -18.23 14.41 6.54
CA ARG A 321 -19.40 14.00 5.76
C ARG A 321 -19.15 14.09 4.27
N VAL A 322 -19.71 13.13 3.56
CA VAL A 322 -19.80 13.12 2.11
C VAL A 322 -21.26 12.89 1.69
N TYR A 323 -21.70 13.65 0.72
CA TYR A 323 -23.00 13.51 0.10
C TYR A 323 -22.86 12.76 -1.22
N LEU A 324 -23.62 11.71 -1.39
CA LEU A 324 -23.70 10.88 -2.59
C LEU A 324 -24.91 11.33 -3.40
N GLU A 325 -24.66 12.04 -4.50
CA GLU A 325 -25.72 12.68 -5.30
C GLU A 325 -26.61 11.66 -5.98
N SER A 326 -26.03 10.56 -6.51
CA SER A 326 -26.77 9.54 -7.25
C SER A 326 -27.87 8.85 -6.44
N THR A 327 -27.74 8.82 -5.11
CA THR A 327 -28.69 8.14 -4.22
C THR A 327 -29.35 9.05 -3.19
N ASN A 328 -29.00 10.33 -3.19
CA ASN A 328 -29.46 11.31 -2.18
C ASN A 328 -29.13 10.85 -0.74
N GLN A 329 -28.01 10.19 -0.54
CA GLN A 329 -27.58 9.69 0.77
C GLN A 329 -26.43 10.52 1.32
N VAL A 330 -26.35 10.62 2.66
CA VAL A 330 -25.22 11.21 3.38
C VAL A 330 -24.48 10.10 4.11
N PHE A 331 -23.15 10.13 4.01
CA PHE A 331 -22.27 9.21 4.73
C PHE A 331 -21.35 9.98 5.68
N ASP A 332 -21.21 9.46 6.88
CA ASP A 332 -20.06 9.76 7.73
C ASP A 332 -18.86 8.99 7.19
N TYR A 333 -17.69 9.63 7.14
CA TYR A 333 -16.46 8.94 6.76
C TYR A 333 -15.30 9.29 7.67
N LYS A 334 -14.32 8.39 7.70
CA LYS A 334 -12.98 8.62 8.25
C LYS A 334 -11.93 8.07 7.31
N VAL A 335 -10.74 8.64 7.35
CA VAL A 335 -9.59 8.16 6.59
C VAL A 335 -8.35 8.12 7.46
N HIS A 336 -7.60 7.02 7.37
CA HIS A 336 -6.37 6.81 8.13
C HIS A 336 -5.26 6.27 7.23
N PHE A 337 -4.03 6.66 7.54
CA PHE A 337 -2.85 5.98 6.99
C PHE A 337 -2.62 4.70 7.78
N ILE A 338 -2.38 3.61 7.07
CA ILE A 338 -2.05 2.30 7.64
C ILE A 338 -0.84 1.70 6.90
N ASP A 339 -0.26 0.63 7.42
CA ASP A 339 0.94 -0.01 6.84
C ASP A 339 2.12 0.98 6.79
N LEU A 340 2.39 1.63 7.93
CA LEU A 340 3.42 2.66 8.10
C LEU A 340 4.77 2.10 8.58
N ASP A 341 5.04 0.84 8.33
CA ASP A 341 6.30 0.21 8.70
C ASP A 341 7.49 0.89 8.02
N LEU A 342 8.36 1.46 8.84
CA LEU A 342 9.55 2.14 8.34
C LEU A 342 10.42 1.16 7.55
N LYS A 343 10.83 1.60 6.37
CA LYS A 343 11.77 0.82 5.55
C LYS A 343 13.12 0.76 6.26
N PRO A 344 13.65 -0.44 6.56
CA PRO A 344 14.90 -0.59 7.32
C PRO A 344 16.11 -0.06 6.55
N LEU A 345 17.01 0.58 7.30
CA LEU A 345 18.25 1.15 6.78
C LEU A 345 19.16 0.10 6.12
N GLU A 346 19.21 -1.09 6.69
CA GLU A 346 20.05 -2.21 6.25
C GLU A 346 19.63 -2.73 4.86
N LYS A 347 18.43 -2.37 4.39
CA LYS A 347 17.93 -2.77 3.06
C LYS A 347 18.19 -1.74 1.96
N MET A 348 19.01 -0.71 2.19
CA MET A 348 19.29 0.32 1.17
C MET A 348 19.87 -0.28 -0.13
N GLU A 349 20.79 -1.22 -0.03
CA GLU A 349 21.34 -1.92 -1.19
C GLU A 349 20.25 -2.69 -1.96
N TYR A 350 19.40 -3.42 -1.25
CA TYR A 350 18.27 -4.13 -1.83
C TYR A 350 17.31 -3.18 -2.56
N TYR A 351 17.00 -2.00 -2.00
CA TYR A 351 16.13 -1.03 -2.66
C TYR A 351 16.73 -0.52 -3.96
N TYR A 352 18.05 -0.25 -3.95
CA TYR A 352 18.77 0.15 -5.15
C TYR A 352 18.77 -0.96 -6.21
N GLU A 353 19.14 -2.18 -5.86
CA GLU A 353 19.17 -3.32 -6.78
C GLU A 353 17.79 -3.63 -7.37
N LEU A 354 16.74 -3.59 -6.54
CA LEU A 354 15.37 -3.79 -7.00
C LEU A 354 14.95 -2.72 -8.00
N ASP A 355 15.33 -1.47 -7.76
CA ASP A 355 15.03 -0.37 -8.65
C ASP A 355 15.70 -0.56 -10.02
N GLN A 356 16.99 -0.94 -10.02
CA GLN A 356 17.72 -1.25 -11.26
C GLN A 356 17.07 -2.43 -12.02
N LYS A 357 16.65 -3.50 -11.33
CA LYS A 357 15.93 -4.63 -11.92
C LYS A 357 14.60 -4.22 -12.55
N ILE A 358 13.85 -3.33 -11.90
CA ILE A 358 12.59 -2.81 -12.40
C ILE A 358 12.80 -2.01 -13.68
N VAL A 359 13.76 -1.10 -13.69
CA VAL A 359 14.07 -0.24 -14.85
C VAL A 359 14.57 -1.09 -16.02
N SER A 360 15.50 -2.02 -15.78
CA SER A 360 16.03 -2.93 -16.80
C SER A 360 14.92 -3.75 -17.46
N ALA A 361 14.07 -4.40 -16.65
CA ALA A 361 12.97 -5.22 -17.16
C ALA A 361 12.00 -4.43 -18.04
N TYR A 362 11.70 -3.18 -17.67
CA TYR A 362 10.83 -2.32 -18.45
C TYR A 362 11.51 -1.86 -19.76
N THR A 363 12.78 -1.43 -19.69
CA THR A 363 13.53 -0.99 -20.86
C THR A 363 13.70 -2.11 -21.89
N GLU A 364 14.00 -3.32 -21.43
CA GLU A 364 14.07 -4.52 -22.28
C GLU A 364 12.72 -4.85 -22.93
N ALA A 365 11.61 -4.66 -22.20
CA ALA A 365 10.28 -4.86 -22.76
C ALA A 365 9.97 -3.89 -23.90
N LEU A 366 10.40 -2.64 -23.79
CA LEU A 366 10.26 -1.64 -24.85
C LEU A 366 11.12 -1.96 -26.09
N GLN A 367 12.31 -2.53 -25.89
CA GLN A 367 13.25 -2.83 -26.97
C GLN A 367 12.87 -4.07 -27.80
N ASN A 368 12.31 -5.09 -27.12
CA ASN A 368 12.04 -6.39 -27.74
C ASN A 368 10.79 -6.43 -28.63
N GLY A 369 9.96 -5.38 -28.69
CA GLY A 369 8.85 -5.22 -29.63
C GLY A 369 7.89 -6.43 -29.75
N PRO A 370 6.81 -6.34 -30.53
CA PRO A 370 5.85 -7.46 -30.73
C PRO A 370 6.36 -8.61 -31.61
N GLY A 371 7.64 -8.62 -31.99
CA GLY A 371 8.18 -9.48 -33.07
C GLY A 371 8.89 -10.77 -32.68
N THR A 372 9.08 -11.10 -31.39
CA THR A 372 9.79 -12.31 -30.97
C THR A 372 9.06 -13.09 -29.89
N GLU A 373 8.41 -14.16 -30.30
CA GLU A 373 8.00 -15.35 -29.54
C GLU A 373 7.11 -15.18 -28.30
N ASN A 374 5.86 -15.58 -28.44
CA ASN A 374 4.78 -15.85 -27.49
C ASN A 374 3.69 -14.78 -27.37
N ASN A 375 2.43 -15.23 -27.38
CA ASN A 375 1.22 -14.43 -27.12
C ASN A 375 1.28 -13.56 -25.86
N HIS A 376 2.14 -13.89 -24.89
CA HIS A 376 2.37 -13.10 -23.67
C HIS A 376 3.16 -11.80 -23.95
N THR A 377 4.13 -11.83 -24.87
CA THR A 377 4.96 -10.65 -25.20
C THR A 377 4.17 -9.62 -26.01
N VAL A 378 3.27 -10.06 -26.89
CA VAL A 378 2.38 -9.18 -27.67
C VAL A 378 1.43 -8.42 -26.73
N LYS A 379 0.76 -9.11 -25.81
CA LYS A 379 -0.10 -8.48 -24.79
C LYS A 379 0.64 -7.48 -23.91
N LEU A 380 1.88 -7.77 -23.56
CA LEU A 380 2.73 -6.87 -22.77
C LEU A 380 3.01 -5.56 -23.55
N TYR A 381 3.33 -5.67 -24.84
CA TYR A 381 3.65 -4.52 -25.68
C TYR A 381 2.43 -3.61 -25.92
N GLU A 382 1.27 -4.20 -26.23
CA GLU A 382 0.00 -3.47 -26.42
C GLU A 382 -0.43 -2.71 -25.14
N SER A 383 -0.07 -3.21 -23.96
CA SER A 383 -0.41 -2.59 -22.66
C SER A 383 0.63 -1.54 -22.22
N ILE A 384 1.79 -1.46 -22.88
CA ILE A 384 2.84 -0.48 -22.55
C ILE A 384 2.74 0.77 -23.44
N GLN A 385 2.17 0.67 -24.66
CA GLN A 385 1.85 1.79 -25.53
C GLN A 385 0.60 2.52 -25.07
#